data_6bd95e107a2481ca4004b7a84352b952
#
_entry.id   6bd95e107a2481ca4004b7a84352b952
#
_cell.length_a   1.000
_cell.length_b   1.000
_cell.length_c   1.000
_cell.angle_alpha   90.00
_cell.angle_beta   90.00
_cell.angle_gamma   90.00
#
_symmetry.space_group_name_H-M   'P 1'
#
loop_
_entity.id
_entity.type
_entity.pdbx_description
1 polymer ?
#
loop_
_entity_poly.entity_id
_entity_poly.type
_entity_poly.pdbx_seq_one_letter_code
_entity_poly.pdbx_strand_id
1 'polypeptide(L)'
;GLNPGVAFVVGNGDIDSSNGLAGANPSNAFIVNYDGTATLSGDLTINSDARLKSNIITLGSTLSKLLLIDGKSYTMKANESISKIGLLAQEVQVAFPELVKKSNDSEGTLSVNYQGMIPVLINAIKEQQKQIDELKALIK
;
A
#
# COMPACT_ATOMS: atom_id res chain seq x y z
N GLY A 1 19.86 13.92 19.48
CA GLY A 1 18.78 14.77 18.99
C GLY A 1 18.09 14.11 17.79
N LEU A 2 16.82 14.34 17.62
CA LEU A 2 16.09 13.88 16.43
C LEU A 2 16.75 14.47 15.18
N ASN A 3 16.90 13.66 14.14
CA ASN A 3 17.31 14.13 12.82
C ASN A 3 16.31 15.21 12.38
N PRO A 4 16.75 16.41 11.91
CA PRO A 4 15.86 17.54 11.61
C PRO A 4 14.77 17.21 10.56
N GLY A 5 14.85 16.09 9.84
CA GLY A 5 13.84 15.65 8.89
C GLY A 5 12.78 14.68 9.45
N VAL A 6 12.85 14.29 10.74
CA VAL A 6 11.98 13.24 11.33
C VAL A 6 10.90 13.86 12.20
N ALA A 7 9.63 13.54 11.92
CA ALA A 7 8.47 13.99 12.68
C ALA A 7 8.10 13.03 13.85
N PHE A 8 8.29 11.71 13.65
CA PHE A 8 7.90 10.70 14.63
C PHE A 8 8.74 9.44 14.47
N VAL A 9 9.15 8.82 15.60
CA VAL A 9 9.92 7.58 15.62
C VAL A 9 9.40 6.65 16.69
N VAL A 10 9.20 5.39 16.35
CA VAL A 10 9.12 4.28 17.30
C VAL A 10 10.45 3.53 17.28
N GLY A 11 11.21 3.66 18.34
CA GLY A 11 12.45 2.90 18.52
C GLY A 11 12.16 1.49 19.04
N ASN A 12 13.01 0.55 18.70
CA ASN A 12 13.02 -0.82 19.24
C ASN A 12 14.35 -1.18 19.89
N GLY A 13 15.14 -0.17 20.29
CA GLY A 13 16.38 -0.35 21.03
C GLY A 13 16.14 -0.87 22.46
N ASP A 14 17.14 -1.55 23.02
CA ASP A 14 17.13 -1.98 24.41
C ASP A 14 17.03 -0.78 25.36
N ILE A 15 16.22 -0.94 26.41
CA ILE A 15 16.21 -0.01 27.53
C ILE A 15 17.24 -0.53 28.56
N ASP A 16 18.22 0.29 28.90
CA ASP A 16 19.07 -0.01 30.07
C ASP A 16 18.21 -0.01 31.32
N SER A 17 17.98 -1.19 31.86
CA SER A 17 17.13 -1.42 33.04
C SER A 17 17.64 -0.75 34.32
N SER A 18 18.88 -0.26 34.33
CA SER A 18 19.47 0.40 35.50
C SER A 18 19.15 1.89 35.59
N ASN A 19 18.88 2.56 34.47
CA ASN A 19 18.68 4.02 34.40
C ASN A 19 17.48 4.46 33.51
N GLY A 20 16.78 3.53 32.85
CA GLY A 20 15.65 3.82 31.98
C GLY A 20 16.00 4.55 30.68
N LEU A 21 17.27 4.68 30.35
CA LEU A 21 17.75 5.31 29.13
C LEU A 21 17.89 4.30 27.98
N ALA A 22 18.00 4.81 26.74
CA ALA A 22 18.25 3.96 25.59
C ALA A 22 19.55 3.15 25.75
N GLY A 23 19.48 1.85 25.56
CA GLY A 23 20.62 0.95 25.62
C GLY A 23 21.62 1.14 24.46
N ALA A 24 22.64 0.29 24.39
CA ALA A 24 23.82 0.47 23.51
C ALA A 24 23.54 0.38 21.99
N ASN A 25 22.36 -0.13 21.57
CA ASN A 25 22.00 -0.32 20.15
C ASN A 25 20.60 0.24 19.85
N PRO A 26 20.40 1.57 19.87
CA PRO A 26 19.11 2.14 19.48
C PRO A 26 18.88 1.90 18.00
N SER A 27 17.75 1.29 17.64
CA SER A 27 17.30 1.18 16.26
C SER A 27 15.88 1.73 16.13
N ASN A 28 15.52 2.15 14.91
CA ASN A 28 14.22 2.71 14.62
C ASN A 28 13.35 1.63 13.98
N ALA A 29 12.24 1.24 14.62
CA ALA A 29 11.30 0.28 14.07
C ALA A 29 10.36 0.93 13.03
N PHE A 30 9.96 2.18 13.28
CA PHE A 30 9.09 2.95 12.39
C PHE A 30 9.48 4.44 12.45
N ILE A 31 9.65 5.04 11.29
CA ILE A 31 10.00 6.46 11.14
C ILE A 31 8.94 7.12 10.26
N VAL A 32 8.48 8.28 10.66
CA VAL A 32 7.70 9.20 9.82
C VAL A 32 8.50 10.50 9.69
N ASN A 33 8.73 10.92 8.46
CA ASN A 33 9.42 12.17 8.15
C ASN A 33 8.45 13.32 7.92
N TYR A 34 8.90 14.55 8.04
CA TYR A 34 8.08 15.75 7.79
C TYR A 34 7.62 15.87 6.32
N ASP A 35 8.27 15.20 5.38
CA ASP A 35 7.87 15.14 3.97
C ASP A 35 6.74 14.13 3.70
N GLY A 36 6.24 13.46 4.75
CA GLY A 36 5.18 12.46 4.66
C GLY A 36 5.66 11.06 4.30
N THR A 37 6.96 10.85 4.11
CA THR A 37 7.49 9.49 3.91
C THR A 37 7.52 8.73 5.23
N ALA A 38 7.27 7.40 5.17
CA ALA A 38 7.39 6.51 6.31
C ALA A 38 8.25 5.31 5.96
N THR A 39 9.06 4.87 6.93
CA THR A 39 9.92 3.70 6.79
C THR A 39 9.67 2.74 7.95
N LEU A 40 9.45 1.47 7.62
CA LEU A 40 9.38 0.37 8.56
C LEU A 40 10.64 -0.50 8.41
N SER A 41 11.30 -0.82 9.52
CA SER A 41 12.55 -1.61 9.49
C SER A 41 12.33 -3.12 9.35
N GLY A 42 11.10 -3.58 9.48
CA GLY A 42 10.69 -4.98 9.34
C GLY A 42 9.49 -5.12 8.41
N ASP A 43 8.82 -6.25 8.50
CA ASP A 43 7.64 -6.56 7.71
C ASP A 43 6.40 -5.83 8.24
N LEU A 44 5.53 -5.39 7.34
CA LEU A 44 4.19 -4.92 7.68
C LEU A 44 3.21 -6.09 7.57
N THR A 45 2.79 -6.66 8.72
CA THR A 45 1.77 -7.71 8.78
C THR A 45 0.42 -7.12 9.14
N ILE A 46 -0.61 -7.50 8.39
CA ILE A 46 -1.98 -7.05 8.60
C ILE A 46 -2.87 -8.24 8.92
N ASN A 47 -3.67 -8.12 10.00
CA ASN A 47 -4.61 -9.16 10.40
C ASN A 47 -5.58 -9.48 9.26
N SER A 48 -5.62 -10.77 8.86
CA SER A 48 -6.44 -11.25 7.76
C SER A 48 -7.17 -12.57 8.07
N ASP A 49 -7.30 -12.89 9.36
CA ASP A 49 -8.00 -14.08 9.84
C ASP A 49 -9.48 -14.01 9.46
N ALA A 50 -10.04 -15.12 8.93
CA ALA A 50 -11.44 -15.21 8.55
C ALA A 50 -12.38 -14.97 9.73
N ARG A 51 -11.97 -15.31 10.95
CA ARG A 51 -12.74 -15.09 12.18
C ARG A 51 -13.00 -13.61 12.51
N LEU A 52 -12.20 -12.70 11.93
CA LEU A 52 -12.34 -11.25 12.09
C LEU A 52 -13.20 -10.62 10.99
N LYS A 53 -13.71 -11.43 10.04
CA LYS A 53 -14.41 -10.96 8.85
C LYS A 53 -15.82 -11.52 8.81
N SER A 54 -16.74 -10.76 8.24
CA SER A 54 -18.11 -11.18 7.93
C SER A 54 -18.41 -10.97 6.45
N ASN A 55 -19.47 -11.62 5.96
CA ASN A 55 -19.95 -11.49 4.59
C ASN A 55 -18.85 -11.74 3.53
N ILE A 56 -18.04 -12.77 3.75
CA ILE A 56 -16.93 -13.10 2.86
C ILE A 56 -17.48 -13.62 1.54
N ILE A 57 -17.22 -12.88 0.46
CA ILE A 57 -17.58 -13.25 -0.90
C ILE A 57 -16.36 -13.16 -1.81
N THR A 58 -16.35 -13.93 -2.88
CA THR A 58 -15.30 -13.84 -3.90
C THR A 58 -15.48 -12.56 -4.71
N LEU A 59 -14.38 -11.87 -5.04
CA LEU A 59 -14.40 -10.62 -5.83
C LEU A 59 -14.99 -10.80 -7.25
N GLY A 60 -15.05 -12.03 -7.77
CA GLY A 60 -15.46 -12.29 -9.14
C GLY A 60 -14.43 -11.83 -10.16
N SER A 61 -14.91 -11.38 -11.33
CA SER A 61 -14.05 -10.90 -12.41
C SER A 61 -13.46 -9.53 -12.09
N THR A 62 -12.14 -9.42 -12.16
CA THR A 62 -11.40 -8.20 -11.86
C THR A 62 -10.54 -7.69 -13.03
N LEU A 63 -10.21 -8.56 -13.99
CA LEU A 63 -9.30 -8.23 -15.09
C LEU A 63 -9.81 -7.05 -15.93
N SER A 64 -11.07 -7.04 -16.34
CA SER A 64 -11.63 -5.98 -17.16
C SER A 64 -11.63 -4.61 -16.47
N LYS A 65 -11.85 -4.58 -15.15
CA LYS A 65 -11.77 -3.37 -14.34
C LYS A 65 -10.31 -2.91 -14.15
N LEU A 66 -9.41 -3.87 -13.94
CA LEU A 66 -7.98 -3.59 -13.76
C LEU A 66 -7.37 -2.94 -15.01
N LEU A 67 -7.82 -3.35 -16.20
CA LEU A 67 -7.38 -2.76 -17.48
C LEU A 67 -7.81 -1.30 -17.70
N LEU A 68 -8.64 -0.73 -16.82
CA LEU A 68 -8.99 0.69 -16.81
C LEU A 68 -7.99 1.55 -16.01
N ILE A 69 -7.01 0.92 -15.36
CA ILE A 69 -6.05 1.60 -14.49
C ILE A 69 -4.67 1.48 -15.10
N ASP A 70 -3.99 2.62 -15.26
CA ASP A 70 -2.62 2.67 -15.75
C ASP A 70 -1.63 2.98 -14.64
N GLY A 71 -0.48 2.30 -14.65
CA GLY A 71 0.69 2.72 -13.89
C GLY A 71 1.23 4.06 -14.43
N LYS A 72 1.48 5.01 -13.55
CA LYS A 72 1.97 6.34 -13.91
C LYS A 72 3.35 6.60 -13.30
N SER A 73 4.22 7.30 -14.05
CA SER A 73 5.37 7.99 -13.48
C SER A 73 4.99 9.43 -13.22
N TYR A 74 5.34 9.96 -12.07
CA TYR A 74 4.98 11.32 -11.67
C TYR A 74 6.00 11.91 -10.69
N THR A 75 5.91 13.22 -10.49
CA THR A 75 6.59 13.92 -9.39
C THR A 75 5.55 14.57 -8.49
N MET A 76 5.87 14.76 -7.22
CA MET A 76 5.02 15.53 -6.32
C MET A 76 5.19 17.02 -6.57
N LYS A 77 4.10 17.80 -6.60
CA LYS A 77 4.17 19.27 -6.75
C LYS A 77 5.06 19.96 -5.70
N ALA A 78 5.13 19.37 -4.50
CA ALA A 78 5.99 19.88 -3.42
C ALA A 78 7.48 19.58 -3.66
N ASN A 79 7.83 18.60 -4.51
CA ASN A 79 9.20 18.25 -4.87
C ASN A 79 9.23 17.56 -6.24
N GLU A 80 9.45 18.36 -7.27
CA GLU A 80 9.46 17.90 -8.66
C GLU A 80 10.79 17.25 -9.09
N SER A 81 11.80 17.24 -8.23
CA SER A 81 13.11 16.64 -8.54
C SER A 81 13.13 15.12 -8.38
N ILE A 82 12.13 14.53 -7.69
CA ILE A 82 12.08 13.09 -7.39
C ILE A 82 10.93 12.43 -8.15
N SER A 83 11.29 11.60 -9.13
CA SER A 83 10.30 10.78 -9.86
C SER A 83 9.81 9.62 -9.00
N LYS A 84 8.51 9.36 -9.06
CA LYS A 84 7.81 8.26 -8.38
C LYS A 84 6.99 7.46 -9.39
N ILE A 85 6.61 6.25 -9.01
CA ILE A 85 5.69 5.38 -9.76
C ILE A 85 4.50 5.07 -8.86
N GLY A 86 3.31 5.11 -9.43
CA GLY A 86 2.09 4.76 -8.70
C GLY A 86 0.85 4.86 -9.57
N LEU A 87 -0.30 4.92 -8.93
CA LEU A 87 -1.62 4.98 -9.57
C LEU A 87 -2.27 6.34 -9.30
N LEU A 88 -3.17 6.76 -10.18
CA LEU A 88 -4.07 7.87 -9.91
C LEU A 88 -5.29 7.36 -9.13
N ALA A 89 -5.55 7.97 -7.97
CA ALA A 89 -6.69 7.58 -7.13
C ALA A 89 -8.02 7.72 -7.86
N GLN A 90 -8.13 8.66 -8.81
CA GLN A 90 -9.33 8.87 -9.63
C GLN A 90 -9.60 7.68 -10.57
N GLU A 91 -8.57 7.10 -11.18
CA GLU A 91 -8.71 5.91 -12.03
C GLU A 91 -9.11 4.70 -11.17
N VAL A 92 -8.45 4.53 -10.01
CA VAL A 92 -8.78 3.46 -9.07
C VAL A 92 -10.21 3.60 -8.55
N GLN A 93 -10.68 4.83 -8.27
CA GLN A 93 -12.02 5.08 -7.75
C GLN A 93 -13.12 4.66 -8.74
N VAL A 94 -12.89 4.79 -10.03
CA VAL A 94 -13.84 4.34 -11.08
C VAL A 94 -13.94 2.82 -11.11
N ALA A 95 -12.81 2.12 -11.01
CA ALA A 95 -12.75 0.67 -11.13
C ALA A 95 -13.05 -0.07 -9.81
N PHE A 96 -12.50 0.44 -8.69
CA PHE A 96 -12.55 -0.15 -7.35
C PHE A 96 -12.71 0.95 -6.30
N PRO A 97 -13.91 1.56 -6.15
CA PRO A 97 -14.15 2.66 -5.23
C PRO A 97 -13.85 2.30 -3.77
N GLU A 98 -13.99 1.03 -3.39
CA GLU A 98 -13.68 0.49 -2.06
C GLU A 98 -12.19 0.56 -1.68
N LEU A 99 -11.31 0.74 -2.67
CA LEU A 99 -9.86 0.91 -2.46
C LEU A 99 -9.45 2.38 -2.33
N VAL A 100 -10.39 3.31 -2.45
CA VAL A 100 -10.10 4.75 -2.38
C VAL A 100 -10.76 5.36 -1.16
N LYS A 101 -9.97 6.09 -0.39
CA LYS A 101 -10.44 6.86 0.76
C LYS A 101 -10.33 8.35 0.46
N LYS A 102 -11.42 9.07 0.70
CA LYS A 102 -11.44 10.52 0.67
C LYS A 102 -11.06 11.07 2.04
N SER A 103 -10.12 11.99 2.09
CA SER A 103 -9.73 12.72 3.31
C SER A 103 -10.82 13.72 3.72
N ASN A 104 -10.83 14.11 4.99
CA ASN A 104 -11.70 15.16 5.52
C ASN A 104 -11.07 16.56 5.40
N ASP A 105 -9.98 16.71 4.63
CA ASP A 105 -9.43 18.02 4.32
C ASP A 105 -10.37 18.84 3.41
N SER A 106 -10.10 20.15 3.29
CA SER A 106 -10.95 21.08 2.53
C SER A 106 -11.04 20.71 1.04
N GLU A 107 -10.06 20.00 0.50
CA GLU A 107 -9.98 19.62 -0.91
C GLU A 107 -10.52 18.20 -1.16
N GLY A 108 -10.72 17.41 -0.11
CA GLY A 108 -11.16 16.03 -0.21
C GLY A 108 -10.15 15.15 -0.93
N THR A 109 -8.87 15.30 -0.57
CA THR A 109 -7.76 14.55 -1.16
C THR A 109 -8.00 13.05 -1.13
N LEU A 110 -7.77 12.38 -2.26
CA LEU A 110 -7.97 10.94 -2.40
C LEU A 110 -6.67 10.17 -2.10
N SER A 111 -6.80 9.03 -1.45
CA SER A 111 -5.72 8.07 -1.21
C SER A 111 -6.11 6.67 -1.63
N VAL A 112 -5.12 5.86 -2.04
CA VAL A 112 -5.32 4.48 -2.51
C VAL A 112 -4.81 3.50 -1.47
N ASN A 113 -5.63 2.48 -1.17
CA ASN A 113 -5.19 1.30 -0.44
C ASN A 113 -4.45 0.35 -1.40
N TYR A 114 -3.14 0.55 -1.56
CA TYR A 114 -2.31 -0.28 -2.45
C TYR A 114 -2.29 -1.76 -2.05
N GLN A 115 -2.38 -2.10 -0.78
CA GLN A 115 -2.42 -3.49 -0.33
C GLN A 115 -3.71 -4.19 -0.77
N GLY A 116 -4.82 -3.45 -0.83
CA GLY A 116 -6.09 -3.94 -1.35
C GLY A 116 -6.06 -4.28 -2.84
N MET A 117 -5.06 -3.79 -3.60
CA MET A 117 -4.84 -4.18 -4.99
C MET A 117 -4.33 -5.62 -5.13
N ILE A 118 -3.70 -6.20 -4.12
CA ILE A 118 -3.14 -7.56 -4.18
C ILE A 118 -4.21 -8.60 -4.52
N PRO A 119 -5.34 -8.71 -3.81
CA PRO A 119 -6.40 -9.68 -4.16
C PRO A 119 -7.03 -9.41 -5.52
N VAL A 120 -7.10 -8.16 -5.98
CA VAL A 120 -7.56 -7.80 -7.33
C VAL A 120 -6.62 -8.39 -8.37
N LEU A 121 -5.31 -8.21 -8.21
CA LEU A 121 -4.27 -8.76 -9.10
C LEU A 121 -4.28 -10.29 -9.09
N ILE A 122 -4.46 -10.94 -7.94
CA ILE A 122 -4.57 -12.41 -7.84
C ILE A 122 -5.71 -12.92 -8.70
N ASN A 123 -6.89 -12.28 -8.64
CA ASN A 123 -8.03 -12.71 -9.44
C ASN A 123 -7.83 -12.42 -10.93
N ALA A 124 -7.25 -11.27 -11.30
CA ALA A 124 -6.94 -10.96 -12.69
C ALA A 124 -5.95 -11.96 -13.31
N ILE A 125 -4.92 -12.38 -12.57
CA ILE A 125 -3.97 -13.42 -13.01
C ILE A 125 -4.68 -14.76 -13.22
N LYS A 126 -5.60 -15.16 -12.33
CA LYS A 126 -6.40 -16.38 -12.49
C LYS A 126 -7.30 -16.33 -13.73
N GLU A 127 -7.89 -15.17 -14.02
CA GLU A 127 -8.70 -14.95 -15.23
C GLU A 127 -7.82 -15.07 -16.49
N GLN A 128 -6.65 -14.43 -16.49
CA GLN A 128 -5.69 -14.55 -17.59
C GLN A 128 -5.23 -16.00 -17.78
N GLN A 129 -4.94 -16.73 -16.71
CA GLN A 129 -4.54 -18.12 -16.79
C GLN A 129 -5.65 -18.98 -17.43
N LYS A 130 -6.92 -18.76 -17.04
CA LYS A 130 -8.05 -19.45 -17.65
C LYS A 130 -8.14 -19.17 -19.15
N GLN A 131 -8.00 -17.91 -19.60
CA GLN A 131 -8.01 -17.54 -21.01
C GLN A 131 -6.87 -18.18 -21.79
N ILE A 132 -5.66 -18.27 -21.20
CA ILE A 132 -4.51 -18.94 -21.78
C ILE A 132 -4.78 -20.44 -21.96
N ASP A 133 -5.39 -21.10 -20.98
CA ASP A 133 -5.71 -22.53 -21.06
C ASP A 133 -6.78 -22.82 -22.10
N GLU A 134 -7.79 -21.95 -22.21
CA GLU A 134 -8.79 -22.00 -23.27
C GLU A 134 -8.17 -21.87 -24.67
N LEU A 135 -7.28 -20.87 -24.86
CA LEU A 135 -6.56 -20.69 -26.12
C LEU A 135 -5.68 -21.88 -26.47
N LYS A 136 -4.95 -22.45 -25.49
CA LYS A 136 -4.15 -23.66 -25.70
C LYS A 136 -4.98 -24.86 -26.11
N ALA A 137 -6.19 -24.99 -25.62
CA ALA A 137 -7.11 -26.05 -26.01
C ALA A 137 -7.58 -25.94 -27.46
N LEU A 138 -7.66 -24.72 -28.01
CA LEU A 138 -8.05 -24.45 -29.40
C LEU A 138 -6.93 -24.74 -30.41
N ILE A 139 -5.67 -24.78 -29.97
CA ILE A 139 -4.49 -24.99 -30.83
C ILE A 139 -4.15 -26.48 -30.99
N LYS A 140 -4.78 -27.37 -30.22
CA LYS A 140 -4.63 -28.84 -30.35
C LYS A 140 -5.56 -29.39 -31.40
#